data_0a06b68ae8ac30155907dd0da770e387
#
_entry.id   0a06b68ae8ac30155907dd0da770e387
#
_cell.length_a   1.000
_cell.length_b   1.000
_cell.length_c   1.000
_cell.angle_alpha   90.00
_cell.angle_beta   90.00
_cell.angle_gamma   90.00
#
_symmetry.space_group_name_H-M   'P 1'
#
loop_
_entity.id
_entity.type
_entity.pdbx_description
1 polymer ?
#
loop_
_entity_poly.entity_id
_entity_poly.type
_entity_poly.pdbx_seq_one_letter_code
_entity_poly.pdbx_strand_id
1 'polypeptide(L)'
;MGSFSLNKSVQVPTKNIILTKEVAAKKMHRIALEIAGELHHETAPLIIIGINGSGMVVAENLFKLLQPLLHMPVQLIACIINKKNPGTVSYSMDIDFLNKNILLVDDVTNSGRTLLYALKPLLDFFPKRIQTMSLVERMHKSFPIKIDYIGLSIATTLHDHIVVEVDNNEVICAYME
;
A
#
# COMPACT_ATOMS: atom_id res chain seq x y z
N MET A 1 -42.53 -20.48 36.68
CA MET A 1 -42.20 -19.51 35.64
C MET A 1 -40.75 -19.13 35.80
N GLY A 2 -39.87 -19.76 35.05
CA GLY A 2 -38.42 -19.52 35.07
C GLY A 2 -38.00 -18.87 33.75
N SER A 3 -37.55 -17.63 33.81
CA SER A 3 -37.03 -16.92 32.64
C SER A 3 -35.60 -17.37 32.38
N PHE A 4 -35.38 -18.09 31.29
CA PHE A 4 -34.04 -18.35 30.74
C PHE A 4 -33.48 -17.07 30.11
N SER A 5 -32.56 -16.44 30.80
CA SER A 5 -31.74 -15.38 30.23
C SER A 5 -30.62 -16.02 29.42
N LEU A 6 -30.72 -15.94 28.09
CA LEU A 6 -29.65 -16.32 27.19
C LEU A 6 -28.57 -15.21 27.21
N ASN A 7 -27.50 -15.42 27.95
CA ASN A 7 -26.26 -14.65 27.80
C ASN A 7 -25.68 -14.94 26.41
N LYS A 8 -25.92 -14.06 25.44
CA LYS A 8 -25.11 -13.98 24.22
C LYS A 8 -23.74 -13.47 24.62
N SER A 9 -22.79 -14.38 24.80
CA SER A 9 -21.37 -14.04 24.84
C SER A 9 -21.01 -13.42 23.48
N VAL A 10 -20.74 -12.12 23.48
CA VAL A 10 -20.16 -11.43 22.35
C VAL A 10 -18.74 -12.01 22.19
N GLN A 11 -18.57 -12.92 21.25
CA GLN A 11 -17.23 -13.35 20.85
C GLN A 11 -16.55 -12.15 20.16
N VAL A 12 -15.58 -11.56 20.85
CA VAL A 12 -14.65 -10.62 20.23
C VAL A 12 -13.86 -11.41 19.19
N PRO A 13 -13.92 -11.05 17.90
CA PRO A 13 -13.15 -11.79 16.89
C PRO A 13 -11.69 -11.71 17.24
N THR A 14 -11.04 -12.84 17.42
CA THR A 14 -9.60 -12.93 17.67
C THR A 14 -8.88 -12.54 16.37
N LYS A 15 -8.24 -11.37 16.37
CA LYS A 15 -7.40 -10.91 15.24
C LYS A 15 -6.28 -11.94 15.00
N ASN A 16 -6.25 -12.55 13.82
CA ASN A 16 -5.14 -13.40 13.41
C ASN A 16 -4.01 -12.51 12.85
N ILE A 17 -3.05 -12.16 13.68
CA ILE A 17 -1.94 -11.26 13.31
C ILE A 17 -1.01 -11.99 12.34
N ILE A 18 -0.83 -11.42 11.14
CA ILE A 18 0.06 -11.91 10.08
C ILE A 18 1.37 -11.10 9.97
N LEU A 19 1.36 -9.83 10.43
CA LEU A 19 2.56 -9.00 10.58
C LEU A 19 2.48 -8.24 11.89
N THR A 20 3.52 -8.35 12.72
CA THR A 20 3.71 -7.42 13.86
C THR A 20 4.34 -6.11 13.38
N LYS A 21 4.32 -5.08 14.21
CA LYS A 21 4.95 -3.77 13.96
C LYS A 21 6.42 -3.94 13.55
N GLU A 22 7.18 -4.73 14.31
CA GLU A 22 8.61 -4.95 14.06
C GLU A 22 8.86 -5.68 12.74
N VAL A 23 8.04 -6.68 12.41
CA VAL A 23 8.17 -7.42 11.16
C VAL A 23 7.79 -6.52 9.97
N ALA A 24 6.73 -5.73 10.08
CA ALA A 24 6.34 -4.76 9.06
C ALA A 24 7.45 -3.73 8.79
N ALA A 25 8.06 -3.19 9.85
CA ALA A 25 9.19 -2.26 9.74
C ALA A 25 10.40 -2.88 9.02
N LYS A 26 10.76 -4.14 9.36
CA LYS A 26 11.85 -4.88 8.69
C LYS A 26 11.54 -5.10 7.21
N LYS A 27 10.29 -5.44 6.87
CA LYS A 27 9.85 -5.61 5.48
C LYS A 27 9.96 -4.31 4.69
N MET A 28 9.49 -3.20 5.25
CA MET A 28 9.60 -1.88 4.61
C MET A 28 11.05 -1.43 4.43
N HIS A 29 11.91 -1.68 5.40
CA HIS A 29 13.35 -1.39 5.28
C HIS A 29 13.99 -2.20 4.15
N ARG A 30 13.69 -3.50 4.04
CA ARG A 30 14.15 -4.35 2.92
C ARG A 30 13.70 -3.78 1.58
N ILE A 31 12.41 -3.43 1.45
CA ILE A 31 11.85 -2.85 0.23
C ILE A 31 12.54 -1.52 -0.12
N ALA A 32 12.79 -0.66 0.87
CA ALA A 32 13.52 0.60 0.64
C ALA A 32 14.93 0.35 0.07
N LEU A 33 15.65 -0.64 0.57
CA LEU A 33 16.97 -1.03 0.04
C LEU A 33 16.88 -1.62 -1.38
N GLU A 34 15.86 -2.41 -1.69
CA GLU A 34 15.61 -2.94 -3.05
C GLU A 34 15.36 -1.79 -4.04
N ILE A 35 14.48 -0.86 -3.70
CA ILE A 35 14.18 0.32 -4.52
C ILE A 35 15.43 1.18 -4.71
N ALA A 36 16.16 1.46 -3.63
CA ALA A 36 17.37 2.27 -3.70
C ALA A 36 18.47 1.62 -4.57
N GLY A 37 18.62 0.30 -4.49
CA GLY A 37 19.53 -0.46 -5.34
C GLY A 37 19.14 -0.40 -6.82
N GLU A 38 17.84 -0.54 -7.13
CA GLU A 38 17.33 -0.47 -8.50
C GLU A 38 17.44 0.94 -9.10
N LEU A 39 17.25 1.98 -8.27
CA LEU A 39 17.32 3.38 -8.69
C LEU A 39 18.70 4.03 -8.49
N HIS A 40 19.75 3.25 -8.15
CA HIS A 40 21.07 3.78 -7.80
C HIS A 40 21.69 4.66 -8.91
N HIS A 41 21.48 4.33 -10.18
CA HIS A 41 22.00 5.09 -11.33
C HIS A 41 20.95 6.04 -11.93
N GLU A 42 19.77 6.16 -11.33
CA GLU A 42 18.71 7.04 -11.79
C GLU A 42 18.97 8.49 -11.41
N THR A 43 18.66 9.41 -12.35
CA THR A 43 18.72 10.86 -12.14
C THR A 43 17.33 11.51 -12.19
N ALA A 44 16.36 10.85 -12.84
CA ALA A 44 15.02 11.35 -12.93
C ALA A 44 14.32 11.30 -11.54
N PRO A 45 13.57 12.33 -11.14
CA PRO A 45 12.89 12.38 -9.85
C PRO A 45 12.00 11.17 -9.61
N LEU A 46 11.87 10.75 -8.34
CA LEU A 46 10.93 9.76 -7.88
C LEU A 46 9.70 10.44 -7.25
N ILE A 47 8.50 10.10 -7.73
CA ILE A 47 7.25 10.47 -7.09
C ILE A 47 6.65 9.24 -6.45
N ILE A 48 6.54 9.26 -5.13
CA ILE A 48 5.83 8.24 -4.35
C ILE A 48 4.39 8.69 -4.21
N ILE A 49 3.45 7.84 -4.62
CA ILE A 49 2.02 8.10 -4.58
C ILE A 49 1.38 7.11 -3.63
N GLY A 50 1.01 7.57 -2.43
CA GLY A 50 0.29 6.75 -1.45
C GLY A 50 -1.22 6.75 -1.71
N ILE A 51 -1.83 5.57 -1.75
CA ILE A 51 -3.29 5.44 -1.79
C ILE A 51 -3.86 5.92 -0.45
N ASN A 52 -4.88 6.77 -0.49
CA ASN A 52 -5.50 7.36 0.71
C ASN A 52 -5.91 6.31 1.75
N GLY A 53 -5.81 6.68 3.03
CA GLY A 53 -5.97 5.81 4.19
C GLY A 53 -4.64 5.17 4.61
N SER A 54 -4.66 3.90 4.99
CA SER A 54 -3.46 3.18 5.47
C SER A 54 -2.35 3.10 4.43
N GLY A 55 -2.69 3.09 3.13
CA GLY A 55 -1.71 3.13 2.04
C GLY A 55 -0.84 4.40 2.07
N MET A 56 -1.42 5.55 2.45
CA MET A 56 -0.65 6.79 2.61
C MET A 56 0.34 6.70 3.78
N VAL A 57 -0.05 6.08 4.89
CA VAL A 57 0.85 5.87 6.04
C VAL A 57 2.02 4.96 5.65
N VAL A 58 1.77 3.89 4.89
CA VAL A 58 2.83 3.02 4.36
C VAL A 58 3.76 3.81 3.44
N ALA A 59 3.20 4.68 2.56
CA ALA A 59 3.97 5.52 1.66
C ALA A 59 4.83 6.55 2.40
N GLU A 60 4.32 7.17 3.47
CA GLU A 60 5.08 8.10 4.34
C GLU A 60 6.26 7.41 5.03
N ASN A 61 6.03 6.20 5.54
CA ASN A 61 7.10 5.42 6.18
C ASN A 61 8.17 5.03 5.16
N LEU A 62 7.76 4.61 3.96
CA LEU A 62 8.68 4.28 2.88
C LEU A 62 9.47 5.51 2.39
N PHE A 63 8.80 6.68 2.25
CA PHE A 63 9.43 7.94 1.89
C PHE A 63 10.56 8.32 2.86
N LYS A 64 10.31 8.23 4.17
CA LYS A 64 11.33 8.51 5.22
C LYS A 64 12.55 7.59 5.09
N LEU A 65 12.34 6.32 4.72
CA LEU A 65 13.40 5.35 4.53
C LEU A 65 14.19 5.61 3.23
N LEU A 66 13.53 6.01 2.15
CA LEU A 66 14.13 6.23 0.84
C LEU A 66 14.89 7.55 0.73
N GLN A 67 14.41 8.61 1.39
CA GLN A 67 14.97 9.95 1.30
C GLN A 67 16.48 10.01 1.56
N PRO A 68 17.05 9.34 2.60
CA PRO A 68 18.49 9.33 2.83
C PRO A 68 19.27 8.39 1.91
N LEU A 69 18.61 7.48 1.18
CA LEU A 69 19.25 6.47 0.33
C LEU A 69 19.36 6.89 -1.14
N LEU A 70 18.54 7.85 -1.58
CA LEU A 70 18.46 8.27 -2.97
C LEU A 70 19.13 9.63 -3.18
N HIS A 71 19.82 9.78 -4.31
CA HIS A 71 20.53 11.02 -4.68
C HIS A 71 19.65 11.97 -5.52
N MET A 72 18.57 11.45 -6.14
CA MET A 72 17.63 12.27 -6.88
C MET A 72 16.52 12.83 -5.99
N PRO A 73 15.80 13.88 -6.44
CA PRO A 73 14.64 14.39 -5.72
C PRO A 73 13.55 13.34 -5.52
N VAL A 74 13.03 13.22 -4.30
CA VAL A 74 11.93 12.34 -3.96
C VAL A 74 10.76 13.19 -3.46
N GLN A 75 9.59 13.03 -4.05
CA GLN A 75 8.35 13.68 -3.65
C GLN A 75 7.33 12.65 -3.20
N LEU A 76 6.50 13.03 -2.25
CA LEU A 76 5.40 12.21 -1.74
C LEU A 76 4.08 12.94 -1.94
N ILE A 77 3.11 12.27 -2.56
CA ILE A 77 1.75 12.79 -2.76
C ILE A 77 0.72 11.73 -2.42
N ALA A 78 -0.51 12.17 -2.14
CA ALA A 78 -1.64 11.27 -1.94
C ALA A 78 -2.42 11.07 -3.23
N CYS A 79 -2.82 9.83 -3.50
CA CYS A 79 -3.86 9.47 -4.45
C CYS A 79 -5.18 9.35 -3.70
N ILE A 80 -6.16 10.13 -4.08
CA ILE A 80 -7.51 10.17 -3.51
C ILE A 80 -8.43 9.36 -4.41
N ILE A 81 -8.86 8.20 -3.93
CA ILE A 81 -9.71 7.26 -4.66
C ILE A 81 -10.74 6.65 -3.72
N ASN A 82 -11.96 6.47 -4.20
CA ASN A 82 -12.96 5.69 -3.47
C ASN A 82 -12.72 4.19 -3.73
N LYS A 83 -12.15 3.48 -2.75
CA LYS A 83 -11.81 2.05 -2.88
C LYS A 83 -13.03 1.16 -3.19
N LYS A 84 -14.25 1.55 -2.79
CA LYS A 84 -15.49 0.80 -3.08
C LYS A 84 -16.00 1.05 -4.50
N ASN A 85 -15.90 2.30 -4.97
CA ASN A 85 -16.29 2.69 -6.32
C ASN A 85 -15.22 3.62 -6.94
N PRO A 86 -14.14 3.06 -7.51
CA PRO A 86 -12.96 3.81 -7.95
C PRO A 86 -13.15 4.54 -9.28
N GLY A 87 -14.29 5.23 -9.47
CA GLY A 87 -14.60 5.93 -10.71
C GLY A 87 -13.72 7.16 -10.97
N THR A 88 -13.49 7.96 -9.94
CA THR A 88 -12.69 9.19 -10.01
C THR A 88 -11.41 9.04 -9.20
N VAL A 89 -10.29 9.41 -9.81
CA VAL A 89 -8.96 9.45 -9.18
C VAL A 89 -8.46 10.87 -9.24
N SER A 90 -7.97 11.40 -8.13
CA SER A 90 -7.29 12.69 -8.05
C SER A 90 -6.04 12.60 -7.18
N TYR A 91 -5.14 13.53 -7.36
CA TYR A 91 -3.92 13.63 -6.57
C TYR A 91 -3.96 14.86 -5.68
N SER A 92 -3.29 14.83 -4.54
CA SER A 92 -3.27 15.94 -3.57
C SER A 92 -2.57 17.20 -4.09
N MET A 93 -1.82 17.07 -5.17
CA MET A 93 -1.09 18.16 -5.83
C MET A 93 -1.18 18.01 -7.34
N ASP A 94 -1.16 19.13 -8.04
CA ASP A 94 -0.95 19.17 -9.50
C ASP A 94 0.54 19.00 -9.78
N ILE A 95 0.91 17.88 -10.40
CA ILE A 95 2.30 17.50 -10.69
C ILE A 95 2.40 17.06 -12.13
N ASP A 96 3.43 17.55 -12.81
CA ASP A 96 3.86 17.00 -14.08
C ASP A 96 4.59 15.67 -13.85
N PHE A 97 4.04 14.58 -14.40
CA PHE A 97 4.61 13.23 -14.30
C PHE A 97 5.53 12.86 -15.47
N LEU A 98 5.68 13.74 -16.47
CA LEU A 98 6.47 13.49 -17.67
C LEU A 98 7.93 13.11 -17.30
N ASN A 99 8.41 11.98 -17.85
CA ASN A 99 9.77 11.48 -17.67
C ASN A 99 10.20 11.25 -16.19
N LYS A 100 9.26 11.10 -15.25
CA LYS A 100 9.56 10.81 -13.85
C LYS A 100 9.36 9.34 -13.50
N ASN A 101 10.07 8.88 -12.48
CA ASN A 101 9.83 7.58 -11.88
C ASN A 101 8.65 7.69 -10.92
N ILE A 102 7.71 6.75 -10.98
CA ILE A 102 6.51 6.73 -10.15
C ILE A 102 6.48 5.43 -9.37
N LEU A 103 6.20 5.54 -8.08
CA LEU A 103 5.96 4.40 -7.20
C LEU A 103 4.56 4.55 -6.57
N LEU A 104 3.60 3.72 -7.02
CA LEU A 104 2.28 3.61 -6.39
C LEU A 104 2.36 2.70 -5.18
N VAL A 105 1.89 3.18 -4.02
CA VAL A 105 1.97 2.48 -2.74
C VAL A 105 0.58 2.28 -2.15
N ASP A 106 0.25 1.04 -1.81
CA ASP A 106 -0.94 0.68 -1.03
C ASP A 106 -0.55 -0.17 0.19
N ASP A 107 -1.42 -0.23 1.18
CA ASP A 107 -1.25 -1.09 2.36
C ASP A 107 -1.52 -2.56 2.02
N VAL A 108 -2.67 -2.84 1.42
CA VAL A 108 -3.10 -4.19 1.04
C VAL A 108 -3.59 -4.23 -0.40
N THR A 109 -2.96 -5.05 -1.21
CA THR A 109 -3.47 -5.36 -2.54
C THR A 109 -4.31 -6.64 -2.48
N ASN A 110 -5.63 -6.49 -2.45
CA ASN A 110 -6.58 -7.59 -2.52
C ASN A 110 -6.81 -8.03 -3.98
N SER A 111 -7.75 -7.39 -4.67
CA SER A 111 -8.08 -7.72 -6.07
C SER A 111 -7.16 -7.05 -7.09
N GLY A 112 -6.35 -6.07 -6.69
CA GLY A 112 -5.55 -5.22 -7.58
C GLY A 112 -6.34 -4.05 -8.21
N ARG A 113 -7.65 -3.97 -7.97
CA ARG A 113 -8.55 -2.99 -8.57
C ARG A 113 -8.15 -1.55 -8.25
N THR A 114 -7.89 -1.23 -6.98
CA THR A 114 -7.53 0.12 -6.55
C THR A 114 -6.28 0.65 -7.25
N LEU A 115 -5.22 -0.15 -7.27
CA LEU A 115 -3.96 0.23 -7.92
C LEU A 115 -4.12 0.38 -9.44
N LEU A 116 -4.90 -0.50 -10.10
CA LEU A 116 -5.14 -0.38 -11.53
C LEU A 116 -5.88 0.92 -11.87
N TYR A 117 -6.88 1.32 -11.09
CA TYR A 117 -7.58 2.59 -11.29
C TYR A 117 -6.71 3.80 -10.97
N ALA A 118 -5.88 3.72 -9.90
CA ALA A 118 -4.93 4.77 -9.56
C ALA A 118 -3.85 4.97 -10.64
N LEU A 119 -3.48 3.90 -11.35
CA LEU A 119 -2.51 3.94 -12.43
C LEU A 119 -3.06 4.63 -13.69
N LYS A 120 -4.37 4.46 -13.98
CA LYS A 120 -4.98 4.89 -15.23
C LYS A 120 -4.66 6.35 -15.63
N PRO A 121 -4.87 7.38 -14.76
CA PRO A 121 -4.60 8.77 -15.15
C PRO A 121 -3.10 9.05 -15.35
N LEU A 122 -2.19 8.25 -14.79
CA LEU A 122 -0.75 8.45 -14.97
C LEU A 122 -0.27 8.16 -16.39
N LEU A 123 -0.99 7.30 -17.12
CA LEU A 123 -0.62 6.91 -18.48
C LEU A 123 -0.74 8.07 -19.49
N ASP A 124 -1.56 9.07 -19.19
CA ASP A 124 -1.74 10.26 -20.04
C ASP A 124 -0.52 11.20 -19.98
N PHE A 125 0.37 11.04 -19.00
CA PHE A 125 1.53 11.93 -18.75
C PHE A 125 2.89 11.37 -19.18
N PHE A 126 2.95 10.19 -19.77
CA PHE A 126 4.17 9.55 -20.25
C PHE A 126 5.31 9.51 -19.20
N PRO A 127 5.08 8.93 -18.03
CA PRO A 127 6.13 8.76 -17.02
C PRO A 127 7.26 7.88 -17.56
N LYS A 128 8.47 8.05 -17.03
CA LYS A 128 9.62 7.20 -17.40
C LYS A 128 9.41 5.75 -16.96
N ARG A 129 8.83 5.57 -15.76
CA ARG A 129 8.59 4.28 -15.13
C ARG A 129 7.41 4.38 -14.17
N ILE A 130 6.61 3.34 -14.09
CA ILE A 130 5.61 3.16 -13.02
C ILE A 130 5.87 1.81 -12.38
N GLN A 131 6.07 1.81 -11.07
CA GLN A 131 6.21 0.61 -10.24
C GLN A 131 5.18 0.65 -9.12
N THR A 132 4.91 -0.49 -8.52
CA THR A 132 3.89 -0.67 -7.50
C THR A 132 4.49 -1.33 -6.27
N MET A 133 4.02 -0.91 -5.10
CA MET A 133 4.40 -1.49 -3.81
C MET A 133 3.16 -1.77 -2.98
N SER A 134 3.13 -2.91 -2.30
CA SER A 134 2.13 -3.24 -1.30
C SER A 134 2.80 -3.89 -0.07
N LEU A 135 2.38 -3.48 1.13
CA LEU A 135 2.88 -4.11 2.34
C LEU A 135 2.39 -5.54 2.46
N VAL A 136 1.12 -5.80 2.11
CA VAL A 136 0.56 -7.15 2.03
C VAL A 136 -0.12 -7.34 0.68
N GLU A 137 0.17 -8.46 0.03
CA GLU A 137 -0.44 -8.84 -1.24
C GLU A 137 -1.19 -10.16 -1.10
N ARG A 138 -2.41 -10.22 -1.64
CA ARG A 138 -3.10 -11.49 -1.91
C ARG A 138 -2.61 -12.08 -3.22
N MET A 139 -2.24 -13.37 -3.21
CA MET A 139 -1.69 -14.04 -4.41
C MET A 139 -2.68 -14.07 -5.58
N HIS A 140 -3.98 -14.24 -5.31
CA HIS A 140 -5.01 -14.33 -6.35
C HIS A 140 -5.69 -12.98 -6.54
N LYS A 141 -5.30 -12.27 -7.60
CA LYS A 141 -5.88 -10.98 -8.00
C LYS A 141 -6.91 -11.17 -9.10
N SER A 142 -7.96 -10.34 -9.12
CA SER A 142 -9.00 -10.30 -10.17
C SER A 142 -8.66 -9.30 -11.29
N PHE A 143 -7.72 -8.39 -11.05
CA PHE A 143 -7.30 -7.37 -12.01
C PHE A 143 -5.83 -7.56 -12.40
N PRO A 144 -5.45 -7.31 -13.66
CA PRO A 144 -4.13 -7.59 -14.21
C PRO A 144 -3.13 -6.52 -13.79
N ILE A 145 -2.73 -6.54 -12.54
CA ILE A 145 -1.66 -5.68 -12.02
C ILE A 145 -0.61 -6.51 -11.32
N LYS A 146 0.64 -6.27 -11.66
CA LYS A 146 1.81 -6.82 -10.97
C LYS A 146 2.15 -5.89 -9.80
N ILE A 147 2.54 -6.44 -8.67
CA ILE A 147 3.16 -5.69 -7.59
C ILE A 147 4.66 -5.96 -7.65
N ASP A 148 5.45 -4.88 -7.79
CA ASP A 148 6.90 -5.00 -7.97
C ASP A 148 7.60 -5.22 -6.63
N TYR A 149 7.16 -4.51 -5.57
CA TYR A 149 7.73 -4.62 -4.23
C TYR A 149 6.68 -5.08 -3.23
N ILE A 150 6.90 -6.22 -2.60
CA ILE A 150 5.93 -6.88 -1.71
C ILE A 150 6.54 -7.11 -0.33
N GLY A 151 5.85 -6.67 0.72
CA GLY A 151 6.23 -6.98 2.08
C GLY A 151 5.95 -8.44 2.43
N LEU A 152 4.70 -8.86 2.29
CA LEU A 152 4.23 -10.21 2.52
C LEU A 152 3.24 -10.60 1.44
N SER A 153 3.49 -11.73 0.75
CA SER A 153 2.50 -12.35 -0.14
C SER A 153 1.82 -13.51 0.58
N ILE A 154 0.50 -13.56 0.53
CA ILE A 154 -0.29 -14.54 1.27
C ILE A 154 -1.40 -15.15 0.41
N ALA A 155 -1.52 -16.47 0.47
CA ALA A 155 -2.66 -17.18 -0.08
C ALA A 155 -3.80 -17.14 0.95
N THR A 156 -4.95 -16.63 0.55
CA THR A 156 -6.14 -16.52 1.42
C THR A 156 -7.35 -17.11 0.72
N THR A 157 -8.37 -17.46 1.48
CA THR A 157 -9.68 -17.84 0.93
C THR A 157 -10.47 -16.59 0.49
N LEU A 158 -11.60 -16.78 -0.21
CA LEU A 158 -12.44 -15.67 -0.67
C LEU A 158 -13.09 -14.88 0.48
N HIS A 159 -13.18 -15.47 1.67
CA HIS A 159 -13.86 -14.90 2.84
C HIS A 159 -12.90 -14.14 3.77
N ASP A 160 -11.59 -14.34 3.62
CA ASP A 160 -10.61 -13.68 4.49
C ASP A 160 -10.42 -12.21 4.07
N HIS A 161 -10.48 -11.31 5.04
CA HIS A 161 -10.13 -9.91 4.85
C HIS A 161 -8.81 -9.59 5.56
N ILE A 162 -7.90 -8.94 4.83
CA ILE A 162 -6.64 -8.48 5.38
C ILE A 162 -6.79 -7.00 5.70
N VAL A 163 -6.44 -6.63 6.92
CA VAL A 163 -6.46 -5.26 7.41
C VAL A 163 -5.06 -4.88 7.88
N VAL A 164 -4.57 -3.72 7.45
CA VAL A 164 -3.37 -3.07 8.01
C VAL A 164 -3.84 -1.99 8.97
N GLU A 165 -3.54 -2.19 10.24
CA GLU A 165 -3.86 -1.23 11.31
C GLU A 165 -2.73 -0.20 11.41
N VAL A 166 -3.11 1.07 11.41
CA VAL A 166 -2.18 2.20 11.50
C VAL A 166 -2.60 3.11 12.67
N ASP A 167 -1.62 3.63 13.38
CA ASP A 167 -1.81 4.62 14.45
C ASP A 167 -0.62 5.57 14.48
N ASN A 168 -0.87 6.86 14.77
CA ASN A 168 0.16 7.89 14.87
C ASN A 168 1.17 7.90 13.70
N ASN A 169 0.67 7.72 12.46
CA ASN A 169 1.46 7.61 11.23
C ASN A 169 2.45 6.44 11.21
N GLU A 170 2.16 5.39 11.95
CA GLU A 170 2.94 4.15 11.95
C GLU A 170 2.05 2.94 11.66
N VAL A 171 2.63 1.93 11.02
CA VAL A 171 2.00 0.61 10.87
C VAL A 171 2.13 -0.14 12.18
N ILE A 172 1.00 -0.53 12.76
CA ILE A 172 0.95 -1.24 14.05
C ILE A 172 0.98 -2.75 13.83
N CYS A 173 0.13 -3.24 12.95
CA CYS A 173 0.11 -4.67 12.58
C CYS A 173 -0.65 -4.87 11.27
N ALA A 174 -0.57 -6.09 10.72
CA ALA A 174 -1.53 -6.58 9.75
C ALA A 174 -2.15 -7.87 10.29
N TYR A 175 -3.44 -8.06 10.06
CA TYR A 175 -4.18 -9.22 10.52
C TYR A 175 -5.23 -9.67 9.51
N MET A 176 -5.66 -10.93 9.63
CA MET A 176 -6.81 -11.49 8.93
C MET A 176 -8.03 -11.53 9.85
N GLU A 177 -9.19 -11.23 9.31
CA GLU A 177 -10.52 -11.39 9.90
C GLU A 177 -11.47 -12.09 8.94
#